data_e28b5cab18b7b9bae62703dc85940a41
#
_entry.id   e28b5cab18b7b9bae62703dc85940a41
#
_cell.length_a   1.000
_cell.length_b   1.000
_cell.length_c   1.000
_cell.angle_alpha   90.00
_cell.angle_beta   90.00
_cell.angle_gamma   90.00
#
_symmetry.space_group_name_H-M   'P 1'
#
loop_
_entity.id
_entity.type
_entity.pdbx_description
1 polymer ?
#
loop_
_entity_poly.entity_id
_entity_poly.type
_entity_poly.pdbx_seq_one_letter_code
_entity_poly.pdbx_strand_id
1 'polypeptide(L)'
;PAARRGRGVASEVALARRDSPARGGRHLGFAKALVHEMPHTLAALECGALSEWRATLIVRESACLDAEDRRALDAELCADPAGLSGMGDARVAAAAKAIAYRLDPHAVVERAAKAENDRTVTIRPAPDTMTYLTALLPVAQGVSVYAALRREADTRGDGRPRGQVMADTLVERVTGRRSTVPTPVAVNLVLSDETLLGGADAPGEISGYGPIPAAVARRMVANAAADPRSRATLRRLYAHPRAGALVAMESRARLFPQGLARFIGLRDQRCRTPYCDAPIRHRDHAQPWADGGATSAGNGLGLCEHCNYVKETSGWTVSAGVDETHTHTALFTTPTGQTYRSTAPPRAPAITMSTVEVRVAVAFARHAA
;
A
#
# COMPACT_ATOMS: atom_id res chain seq x y z
N PRO A 1 10.90 -30.08 1.35
CA PRO A 1 10.20 -30.06 2.61
C PRO A 1 10.72 -29.09 3.64
N ALA A 2 12.03 -29.07 4.03
CA ALA A 2 12.54 -28.09 5.00
C ALA A 2 12.42 -26.63 4.50
N ALA A 3 12.66 -26.39 3.21
CA ALA A 3 12.57 -25.07 2.58
C ALA A 3 11.13 -24.47 2.53
N ARG A 4 10.11 -25.25 2.87
CA ARG A 4 8.71 -24.77 2.95
C ARG A 4 8.26 -24.46 4.36
N ARG A 5 9.01 -24.90 5.41
CA ARG A 5 8.71 -24.59 6.80
C ARG A 5 8.90 -23.08 7.05
N GLY A 6 7.90 -22.45 7.66
CA GLY A 6 7.92 -21.03 7.99
C GLY A 6 7.42 -20.08 6.88
N ARG A 7 7.08 -20.58 5.68
CA ARG A 7 6.40 -19.76 4.67
C ARG A 7 5.01 -19.38 5.18
N GLY A 8 4.69 -18.10 5.09
CA GLY A 8 3.39 -17.58 5.55
C GLY A 8 3.34 -17.13 7.01
N VAL A 9 4.26 -17.57 7.89
CA VAL A 9 4.28 -17.17 9.32
C VAL A 9 4.30 -15.66 9.49
N ALA A 10 5.10 -14.93 8.70
CA ALA A 10 5.10 -13.47 8.74
C ALA A 10 3.73 -12.85 8.42
N SER A 11 2.99 -13.47 7.49
CA SER A 11 1.64 -13.02 7.14
C SER A 11 0.61 -13.39 8.22
N GLU A 12 0.76 -14.53 8.88
CA GLU A 12 -0.06 -14.87 10.04
C GLU A 12 0.17 -13.89 11.20
N VAL A 13 1.44 -13.55 11.48
CA VAL A 13 1.79 -12.52 12.49
C VAL A 13 1.17 -11.17 12.10
N ALA A 14 1.22 -10.78 10.84
CA ALA A 14 0.60 -9.55 10.37
C ALA A 14 -0.92 -9.55 10.61
N LEU A 15 -1.61 -10.61 10.22
CA LEU A 15 -3.06 -10.73 10.43
C LEU A 15 -3.44 -10.72 11.91
N ALA A 16 -2.73 -11.48 12.75
CA ALA A 16 -2.97 -11.53 14.19
C ALA A 16 -2.78 -10.16 14.86
N ARG A 17 -1.78 -9.39 14.41
CA ARG A 17 -1.50 -8.03 14.88
C ARG A 17 -2.35 -6.95 14.20
N ARG A 18 -3.14 -7.31 13.18
CA ARG A 18 -3.89 -6.39 12.32
C ARG A 18 -3.00 -5.39 11.59
N ASP A 19 -1.83 -5.87 11.19
CA ASP A 19 -0.81 -5.10 10.48
C ASP A 19 -0.70 -5.51 9.00
N SER A 20 -0.05 -4.67 8.19
CA SER A 20 0.27 -5.04 6.81
C SER A 20 1.28 -6.21 6.76
N PRO A 21 1.28 -7.04 5.69
CA PRO A 21 2.23 -8.15 5.54
C PRO A 21 3.70 -7.73 5.65
N ALA A 22 4.05 -6.54 5.16
CA ALA A 22 5.40 -5.99 5.29
C ALA A 22 5.79 -5.71 6.75
N ARG A 23 4.84 -5.29 7.59
CA ARG A 23 5.06 -5.14 9.03
C ARG A 23 5.19 -6.48 9.73
N GLY A 24 4.37 -7.47 9.37
CA GLY A 24 4.48 -8.82 9.91
C GLY A 24 5.85 -9.45 9.70
N GLY A 25 6.44 -9.27 8.51
CA GLY A 25 7.80 -9.70 8.21
C GLY A 25 8.85 -9.01 9.10
N ARG A 26 8.69 -7.70 9.31
CA ARG A 26 9.59 -6.94 10.21
C ARG A 26 9.47 -7.37 11.66
N HIS A 27 8.26 -7.56 12.16
CA HIS A 27 8.03 -8.04 13.53
C HIS A 27 8.62 -9.43 13.75
N LEU A 28 8.45 -10.35 12.79
CA LEU A 28 9.03 -11.68 12.89
C LEU A 28 10.56 -11.64 12.87
N GLY A 29 11.16 -10.83 12.00
CA GLY A 29 12.62 -10.65 11.95
C GLY A 29 13.17 -10.02 13.23
N PHE A 30 12.51 -9.00 13.73
CA PHE A 30 12.84 -8.32 14.99
C PHE A 30 12.77 -9.29 16.17
N ALA A 31 11.67 -10.04 16.32
CA ALA A 31 11.53 -11.01 17.41
C ALA A 31 12.60 -12.10 17.36
N LYS A 32 12.93 -12.62 16.17
CA LYS A 32 14.00 -13.60 16.01
C LYS A 32 15.36 -13.04 16.42
N ALA A 33 15.68 -11.82 16.01
CA ALA A 33 16.93 -11.17 16.39
C ALA A 33 17.04 -11.00 17.91
N LEU A 34 16.00 -10.51 18.56
CA LEU A 34 15.98 -10.34 20.02
C LEU A 34 16.16 -11.68 20.76
N VAL A 35 15.39 -12.70 20.40
CA VAL A 35 15.38 -13.98 21.14
C VAL A 35 16.67 -14.77 20.92
N HIS A 36 17.25 -14.75 19.74
CA HIS A 36 18.37 -15.64 19.40
C HIS A 36 19.75 -14.96 19.46
N GLU A 37 19.78 -13.63 19.27
CA GLU A 37 21.04 -12.93 19.02
C GLU A 37 21.28 -11.71 19.91
N MET A 38 20.21 -11.12 20.50
CA MET A 38 20.31 -9.86 21.24
C MET A 38 19.58 -9.89 22.60
N PRO A 39 20.01 -10.77 23.54
CA PRO A 39 19.33 -10.96 24.82
C PRO A 39 19.37 -9.73 25.74
N HIS A 40 20.40 -8.88 25.67
CA HIS A 40 20.48 -7.66 26.49
C HIS A 40 19.51 -6.60 26.00
N THR A 41 19.35 -6.43 24.67
CA THR A 41 18.34 -5.55 24.08
C THR A 41 16.93 -6.04 24.44
N LEU A 42 16.70 -7.37 24.44
CA LEU A 42 15.43 -7.96 24.87
C LEU A 42 15.15 -7.65 26.34
N ALA A 43 16.10 -7.89 27.23
CA ALA A 43 15.96 -7.59 28.66
C ALA A 43 15.70 -6.08 28.93
N ALA A 44 16.40 -5.20 28.19
CA ALA A 44 16.17 -3.77 28.29
C ALA A 44 14.77 -3.34 27.82
N LEU A 45 14.21 -4.05 26.82
CA LEU A 45 12.84 -3.87 26.36
C LEU A 45 11.84 -4.38 27.40
N GLU A 46 12.06 -5.55 27.97
CA GLU A 46 11.19 -6.19 28.98
C GLU A 46 11.10 -5.37 30.27
N CYS A 47 12.21 -4.77 30.72
CA CYS A 47 12.21 -3.90 31.89
C CYS A 47 11.78 -2.46 31.60
N GLY A 48 11.48 -2.12 30.33
CA GLY A 48 11.02 -0.78 29.94
C GLY A 48 12.12 0.27 29.80
N ALA A 49 13.41 -0.10 29.86
CA ALA A 49 14.53 0.82 29.62
C ALA A 49 14.65 1.22 28.14
N LEU A 50 14.19 0.37 27.24
CA LEU A 50 14.06 0.65 25.82
C LEU A 50 12.60 0.59 25.38
N SER A 51 12.20 1.49 24.45
CA SER A 51 10.97 1.34 23.70
C SER A 51 11.17 0.35 22.54
N GLU A 52 10.09 -0.27 22.03
CA GLU A 52 10.12 -1.14 20.85
C GLU A 52 10.80 -0.45 19.66
N TRP A 53 10.54 0.84 19.48
CA TRP A 53 11.17 1.61 18.40
C TRP A 53 12.69 1.71 18.56
N ARG A 54 13.19 2.01 19.75
CA ARG A 54 14.64 2.11 20.02
C ARG A 54 15.34 0.76 19.89
N ALA A 55 14.73 -0.31 20.38
CA ALA A 55 15.20 -1.68 20.14
C ALA A 55 15.23 -2.01 18.63
N THR A 56 14.22 -1.59 17.86
CA THR A 56 14.19 -1.75 16.40
C THR A 56 15.35 -1.01 15.72
N LEU A 57 15.73 0.18 16.19
CA LEU A 57 16.87 0.92 15.65
C LEU A 57 18.18 0.13 15.85
N ILE A 58 18.39 -0.43 17.05
CA ILE A 58 19.59 -1.21 17.38
C ILE A 58 19.65 -2.48 16.50
N VAL A 59 18.57 -3.25 16.43
CA VAL A 59 18.47 -4.45 15.58
C VAL A 59 18.72 -4.11 14.11
N ARG A 60 18.21 -2.99 13.63
CA ARG A 60 18.38 -2.55 12.24
C ARG A 60 19.84 -2.19 11.92
N GLU A 61 20.51 -1.46 12.80
CA GLU A 61 21.90 -1.07 12.57
C GLU A 61 22.87 -2.25 12.66
N SER A 62 22.57 -3.27 13.47
CA SER A 62 23.34 -4.52 13.59
C SER A 62 23.03 -5.57 12.53
N ALA A 63 22.06 -5.35 11.63
CA ALA A 63 21.54 -6.38 10.72
C ALA A 63 22.55 -6.90 9.66
N CYS A 64 23.68 -6.21 9.45
CA CYS A 64 24.75 -6.65 8.56
C CYS A 64 25.77 -7.57 9.23
N LEU A 65 25.81 -7.59 10.56
CA LEU A 65 26.75 -8.37 11.35
C LEU A 65 26.33 -9.85 11.37
N ASP A 66 27.28 -10.72 11.56
CA ASP A 66 26.98 -12.12 11.89
C ASP A 66 26.42 -12.25 13.33
N ALA A 67 26.10 -13.48 13.75
CA ALA A 67 25.46 -13.70 15.05
C ALA A 67 26.40 -13.46 16.24
N GLU A 68 27.70 -13.63 16.07
CA GLU A 68 28.70 -13.42 17.13
C GLU A 68 28.93 -11.92 17.35
N ASP A 69 29.20 -11.19 16.29
CA ASP A 69 29.38 -9.75 16.32
C ASP A 69 28.10 -9.02 16.78
N ARG A 70 26.92 -9.55 16.41
CA ARG A 70 25.65 -8.98 16.87
C ARG A 70 25.47 -9.15 18.37
N ARG A 71 25.87 -10.30 18.97
CA ARG A 71 25.89 -10.49 20.42
C ARG A 71 26.88 -9.58 21.11
N ALA A 72 28.06 -9.36 20.50
CA ALA A 72 29.05 -8.45 21.03
C ALA A 72 28.54 -7.00 21.05
N LEU A 73 27.89 -6.55 19.99
CA LEU A 73 27.23 -5.24 19.94
C LEU A 73 26.13 -5.15 21.00
N ASP A 74 25.30 -6.17 21.12
CA ASP A 74 24.20 -6.23 22.10
C ASP A 74 24.71 -6.09 23.53
N ALA A 75 25.76 -6.83 23.88
CA ALA A 75 26.36 -6.74 25.21
C ALA A 75 26.98 -5.36 25.47
N GLU A 76 27.74 -4.82 24.50
CA GLU A 76 28.41 -3.52 24.68
C GLU A 76 27.41 -2.38 24.83
N LEU A 77 26.32 -2.38 24.08
CA LEU A 77 25.36 -1.27 24.04
C LEU A 77 24.24 -1.38 25.07
N CYS A 78 23.82 -2.60 25.42
CA CYS A 78 22.59 -2.84 26.17
C CYS A 78 22.77 -3.63 27.47
N ALA A 79 23.97 -4.15 27.81
CA ALA A 79 24.20 -4.86 29.07
C ALA A 79 23.96 -3.95 30.30
N ASP A 80 24.30 -2.65 30.15
CA ASP A 80 23.91 -1.62 31.12
C ASP A 80 22.92 -0.63 30.47
N PRO A 81 21.61 -0.81 30.69
CA PRO A 81 20.61 0.10 30.12
C PRO A 81 20.75 1.55 30.58
N ALA A 82 21.42 1.83 31.68
CA ALA A 82 21.66 3.18 32.16
C ALA A 82 22.51 4.00 31.17
N GLY A 83 23.41 3.36 30.43
CA GLY A 83 24.21 3.98 29.35
C GLY A 83 23.38 4.58 28.22
N LEU A 84 22.17 4.10 28.02
CA LEU A 84 21.23 4.63 26.99
C LEU A 84 20.33 5.75 27.50
N SER A 85 20.39 6.05 28.83
CA SER A 85 19.57 7.10 29.43
C SER A 85 19.93 8.47 28.86
N GLY A 86 18.90 9.28 28.54
CA GLY A 86 19.07 10.62 27.96
C GLY A 86 19.55 10.65 26.51
N MET A 87 19.79 9.51 25.85
CA MET A 87 20.07 9.48 24.43
C MET A 87 18.77 9.62 23.62
N GLY A 88 18.74 10.48 22.61
CA GLY A 88 17.68 10.49 21.59
C GLY A 88 17.89 9.39 20.55
N ASP A 89 16.84 9.10 19.76
CA ASP A 89 16.82 7.99 18.78
C ASP A 89 18.00 8.03 17.80
N ALA A 90 18.34 9.22 17.29
CA ALA A 90 19.47 9.39 16.37
C ALA A 90 20.82 9.03 17.03
N ARG A 91 20.99 9.31 18.32
CA ARG A 91 22.21 8.97 19.07
C ARG A 91 22.30 7.47 19.33
N VAL A 92 21.18 6.82 19.66
CA VAL A 92 21.14 5.37 19.83
C VAL A 92 21.50 4.66 18.52
N ALA A 93 20.90 5.08 17.41
CA ALA A 93 21.22 4.53 16.08
C ALA A 93 22.70 4.77 15.70
N ALA A 94 23.23 5.96 15.98
CA ALA A 94 24.63 6.28 15.69
C ALA A 94 25.60 5.45 16.54
N ALA A 95 25.31 5.23 17.83
CA ALA A 95 26.11 4.37 18.70
C ALA A 95 26.13 2.92 18.21
N ALA A 96 24.97 2.34 17.90
CA ALA A 96 24.87 1.00 17.34
C ALA A 96 25.65 0.88 16.02
N LYS A 97 25.53 1.86 15.12
CA LYS A 97 26.25 1.90 13.86
C LYS A 97 27.77 2.01 14.03
N ALA A 98 28.23 2.81 15.00
CA ALA A 98 29.66 2.94 15.29
C ALA A 98 30.28 1.62 15.79
N ILE A 99 29.55 0.93 16.67
CA ILE A 99 29.96 -0.38 17.17
C ILE A 99 29.97 -1.40 16.01
N ALA A 100 28.91 -1.45 15.20
CA ALA A 100 28.83 -2.34 14.04
C ALA A 100 29.99 -2.13 13.07
N TYR A 101 30.33 -0.87 12.77
CA TYR A 101 31.45 -0.55 11.89
C TYR A 101 32.80 -0.98 12.49
N ARG A 102 32.98 -0.90 13.81
CA ARG A 102 34.21 -1.32 14.49
C ARG A 102 34.37 -2.84 14.51
N LEU A 103 33.26 -3.58 14.68
CA LEU A 103 33.26 -5.04 14.70
C LEU A 103 33.52 -5.63 13.31
N ASP A 104 32.75 -5.19 12.31
CA ASP A 104 32.96 -5.62 10.92
C ASP A 104 32.79 -4.45 9.94
N PRO A 105 33.89 -3.72 9.63
CA PRO A 105 33.87 -2.65 8.63
C PRO A 105 33.47 -3.15 7.23
N HIS A 106 33.82 -4.38 6.89
CA HIS A 106 33.58 -4.93 5.55
C HIS A 106 32.10 -5.21 5.33
N ALA A 107 31.42 -5.84 6.31
CA ALA A 107 29.98 -6.06 6.26
C ALA A 107 29.17 -4.77 6.15
N VAL A 108 29.60 -3.69 6.84
CA VAL A 108 28.95 -2.37 6.75
C VAL A 108 29.13 -1.75 5.37
N VAL A 109 30.33 -1.87 4.77
CA VAL A 109 30.61 -1.36 3.41
C VAL A 109 29.81 -2.14 2.36
N GLU A 110 29.80 -3.48 2.46
CA GLU A 110 28.98 -4.31 1.55
C GLU A 110 27.51 -4.00 1.66
N ARG A 111 26.99 -3.81 2.87
CA ARG A 111 25.60 -3.38 3.08
C ARG A 111 25.32 -2.05 2.39
N ALA A 112 26.22 -1.08 2.54
CA ALA A 112 26.07 0.23 1.89
C ALA A 112 26.06 0.11 0.36
N ALA A 113 26.94 -0.72 -0.21
CA ALA A 113 26.99 -0.99 -1.65
C ALA A 113 25.70 -1.70 -2.15
N LYS A 114 25.17 -2.66 -1.39
CA LYS A 114 23.91 -3.32 -1.71
C LYS A 114 22.72 -2.36 -1.64
N ALA A 115 22.70 -1.43 -0.67
CA ALA A 115 21.65 -0.44 -0.50
C ALA A 115 21.50 0.50 -1.71
N GLU A 116 22.54 0.69 -2.51
CA GLU A 116 22.43 1.45 -3.75
C GLU A 116 21.48 0.79 -4.77
N ASN A 117 21.29 -0.53 -4.71
CA ASN A 117 20.35 -1.25 -5.58
C ASN A 117 18.89 -1.06 -5.15
N ASP A 118 18.63 -0.56 -3.94
CA ASP A 118 17.30 -0.29 -3.41
C ASP A 118 16.76 1.09 -3.83
N ARG A 119 17.48 1.80 -4.70
CA ARG A 119 17.02 3.09 -5.25
C ARG A 119 15.60 2.94 -5.80
N THR A 120 14.72 3.81 -5.35
CA THR A 120 13.31 3.75 -5.77
C THR A 120 12.63 5.09 -5.66
N VAL A 121 11.56 5.26 -6.44
CA VAL A 121 10.64 6.38 -6.30
C VAL A 121 9.27 5.81 -5.97
N THR A 122 8.68 6.32 -4.91
CA THR A 122 7.35 5.89 -4.46
C THR A 122 6.39 7.08 -4.38
N ILE A 123 5.11 6.81 -4.59
CA ILE A 123 4.02 7.77 -4.41
C ILE A 123 3.02 7.22 -3.41
N ARG A 124 2.53 8.07 -2.51
CA ARG A 124 1.49 7.73 -1.55
C ARG A 124 0.52 8.91 -1.36
N PRO A 125 -0.75 8.65 -1.08
CA PRO A 125 -1.72 9.70 -0.76
C PRO A 125 -1.28 10.53 0.44
N ALA A 126 -1.59 11.81 0.40
CA ALA A 126 -1.49 12.75 1.49
C ALA A 126 -2.87 13.42 1.70
N PRO A 127 -3.13 14.03 2.87
CA PRO A 127 -4.36 14.79 3.09
C PRO A 127 -4.61 15.85 2.02
N ASP A 128 -5.83 16.31 1.91
CA ASP A 128 -6.24 17.46 1.08
C ASP A 128 -5.94 17.31 -0.42
N THR A 129 -6.13 16.09 -0.96
CA THR A 129 -5.87 15.75 -2.37
C THR A 129 -4.40 15.94 -2.81
N MET A 130 -3.49 15.89 -1.86
CA MET A 130 -2.06 15.91 -2.10
C MET A 130 -1.46 14.50 -2.18
N THR A 131 -0.21 14.41 -2.62
CA THR A 131 0.56 13.16 -2.63
C THR A 131 1.98 13.40 -2.14
N TYR A 132 2.53 12.41 -1.45
CA TYR A 132 3.96 12.37 -1.15
C TYR A 132 4.67 11.63 -2.29
N LEU A 133 5.58 12.29 -2.96
CA LEU A 133 6.56 11.67 -3.85
C LEU A 133 7.86 11.53 -3.05
N THR A 134 8.32 10.30 -2.87
CA THR A 134 9.52 10.01 -2.08
C THR A 134 10.54 9.31 -2.96
N ALA A 135 11.76 9.84 -3.03
CA ALA A 135 12.89 9.22 -3.71
C ALA A 135 13.90 8.72 -2.67
N LEU A 136 14.27 7.43 -2.75
CA LEU A 136 15.39 6.84 -2.03
C LEU A 136 16.59 6.82 -2.97
N LEU A 137 17.62 7.57 -2.63
CA LEU A 137 18.80 7.80 -3.46
C LEU A 137 20.09 7.64 -2.63
N PRO A 138 21.23 7.30 -3.24
CA PRO A 138 22.53 7.45 -2.61
C PRO A 138 22.72 8.88 -2.11
N VAL A 139 23.40 9.02 -0.98
CA VAL A 139 23.55 10.30 -0.26
C VAL A 139 24.01 11.44 -1.19
N ALA A 140 25.03 11.21 -2.01
CA ALA A 140 25.55 12.23 -2.91
C ALA A 140 24.50 12.71 -3.93
N GLN A 141 23.71 11.78 -4.49
CA GLN A 141 22.67 12.10 -5.45
C GLN A 141 21.51 12.84 -4.77
N GLY A 142 21.06 12.37 -3.60
CA GLY A 142 20.00 13.01 -2.84
C GLY A 142 20.34 14.44 -2.44
N VAL A 143 21.55 14.66 -1.89
CA VAL A 143 22.06 15.98 -1.56
C VAL A 143 22.16 16.88 -2.78
N SER A 144 22.66 16.36 -3.92
CA SER A 144 22.80 17.10 -5.16
C SER A 144 21.42 17.57 -5.70
N VAL A 145 20.42 16.66 -5.73
CA VAL A 145 19.06 17.00 -6.14
C VAL A 145 18.47 18.08 -5.23
N TYR A 146 18.55 17.89 -3.92
CA TYR A 146 18.03 18.86 -2.95
C TYR A 146 18.71 20.22 -3.07
N ALA A 147 20.05 20.27 -3.22
CA ALA A 147 20.81 21.50 -3.39
C ALA A 147 20.44 22.22 -4.69
N ALA A 148 20.19 21.49 -5.78
CA ALA A 148 19.75 22.07 -7.04
C ALA A 148 18.37 22.73 -6.93
N LEU A 149 17.41 22.05 -6.26
CA LEU A 149 16.09 22.61 -6.02
C LEU A 149 16.14 23.84 -5.12
N ARG A 150 16.99 23.81 -4.11
CA ARG A 150 17.16 24.93 -3.19
C ARG A 150 17.75 26.16 -3.90
N ARG A 151 18.80 25.98 -4.71
CA ARG A 151 19.40 27.09 -5.49
C ARG A 151 18.37 27.74 -6.41
N GLU A 152 17.55 26.96 -7.11
CA GLU A 152 16.49 27.49 -7.95
C GLU A 152 15.48 28.31 -7.15
N ALA A 153 15.10 27.83 -5.96
CA ALA A 153 14.19 28.58 -5.10
C ALA A 153 14.80 29.87 -4.54
N ASP A 154 16.12 29.90 -4.29
CA ASP A 154 16.83 31.08 -3.79
C ASP A 154 16.98 32.15 -4.90
N THR A 155 16.97 31.76 -6.17
CA THR A 155 17.13 32.67 -7.32
C THR A 155 15.82 33.21 -7.88
N ARG A 156 14.68 32.52 -7.70
CA ARG A 156 13.40 32.90 -8.35
C ARG A 156 12.70 34.11 -7.73
N GLY A 157 12.94 34.53 -6.53
CA GLY A 157 12.46 35.78 -5.92
C GLY A 157 11.02 36.24 -6.21
N ASP A 158 10.09 35.30 -6.52
CA ASP A 158 8.72 35.60 -6.99
C ASP A 158 7.68 35.72 -5.86
N GLY A 159 8.15 35.82 -4.62
CA GLY A 159 7.30 36.00 -3.44
C GLY A 159 6.64 34.71 -2.91
N ARG A 160 6.79 33.58 -3.57
CA ARG A 160 6.27 32.29 -3.10
C ARG A 160 7.18 31.68 -2.01
N PRO A 161 6.63 30.91 -1.06
CA PRO A 161 7.43 30.16 -0.11
C PRO A 161 8.42 29.24 -0.81
N ARG A 162 9.66 29.16 -0.29
CA ARG A 162 10.74 28.34 -0.84
C ARG A 162 10.30 26.90 -1.17
N GLY A 163 9.53 26.25 -0.27
CA GLY A 163 9.05 24.90 -0.46
C GLY A 163 8.16 24.73 -1.70
N GLN A 164 7.31 25.71 -1.99
CA GLN A 164 6.47 25.70 -3.20
C GLN A 164 7.32 25.80 -4.47
N VAL A 165 8.29 26.71 -4.50
CA VAL A 165 9.20 26.87 -5.63
C VAL A 165 9.99 25.58 -5.89
N MET A 166 10.50 24.93 -4.82
CA MET A 166 11.21 23.66 -4.92
C MET A 166 10.31 22.55 -5.48
N ALA A 167 9.05 22.46 -5.02
CA ALA A 167 8.09 21.46 -5.50
C ALA A 167 7.74 21.70 -6.98
N ASP A 168 7.45 22.94 -7.37
CA ASP A 168 7.18 23.31 -8.76
C ASP A 168 8.38 23.02 -9.66
N THR A 169 9.58 23.37 -9.22
CA THR A 169 10.82 23.08 -9.95
C THR A 169 11.03 21.58 -10.14
N LEU A 170 10.76 20.75 -9.10
CA LEU A 170 10.81 19.30 -9.24
C LEU A 170 9.86 18.82 -10.33
N VAL A 171 8.60 19.27 -10.31
CA VAL A 171 7.59 18.91 -11.33
C VAL A 171 8.07 19.36 -12.71
N GLU A 172 8.52 20.58 -12.85
CA GLU A 172 8.99 21.14 -14.14
C GLU A 172 10.17 20.35 -14.71
N ARG A 173 11.16 20.05 -13.90
CA ARG A 173 12.37 19.30 -14.32
C ARG A 173 12.07 17.86 -14.70
N VAL A 174 11.18 17.20 -13.97
CA VAL A 174 10.84 15.78 -14.21
C VAL A 174 9.86 15.63 -15.38
N THR A 175 8.84 16.50 -15.46
CA THR A 175 7.80 16.40 -16.49
C THR A 175 8.11 17.19 -17.77
N GLY A 176 9.10 18.07 -17.74
CA GLY A 176 9.39 19.01 -18.83
C GLY A 176 8.33 20.09 -19.04
N ARG A 177 7.43 20.31 -18.05
CA ARG A 177 6.30 21.22 -18.15
C ARG A 177 6.20 22.10 -16.93
N ARG A 178 5.80 23.35 -17.11
CA ARG A 178 5.53 24.26 -16.01
C ARG A 178 4.45 23.67 -15.08
N SER A 179 4.57 23.85 -13.80
CA SER A 179 3.61 23.36 -12.79
C SER A 179 2.20 23.91 -12.97
N THR A 180 2.06 25.06 -13.62
CA THR A 180 0.78 25.70 -13.98
C THR A 180 0.07 25.04 -15.17
N VAL A 181 0.76 24.19 -15.94
CA VAL A 181 0.17 23.51 -17.09
C VAL A 181 -0.37 22.14 -16.64
N PRO A 182 -1.66 21.83 -16.87
CA PRO A 182 -2.22 20.52 -16.52
C PRO A 182 -1.40 19.40 -17.15
N THR A 183 -0.95 18.45 -16.32
CA THR A 183 -0.23 17.27 -16.80
C THR A 183 -1.25 16.21 -17.19
N PRO A 184 -1.21 15.67 -18.43
CA PRO A 184 -2.09 14.57 -18.81
C PRO A 184 -1.66 13.31 -18.06
N VAL A 185 -2.35 12.99 -16.98
CA VAL A 185 -2.17 11.77 -16.20
C VAL A 185 -3.37 10.87 -16.44
N ALA A 186 -3.13 9.61 -16.79
CA ALA A 186 -4.19 8.62 -16.87
C ALA A 186 -4.62 8.23 -15.44
N VAL A 187 -5.73 8.81 -14.98
CA VAL A 187 -6.33 8.52 -13.67
C VAL A 187 -7.62 7.73 -13.89
N ASN A 188 -7.83 6.65 -13.16
CA ASN A 188 -9.14 6.03 -13.08
C ASN A 188 -9.93 6.73 -11.97
N LEU A 189 -10.83 7.63 -12.39
CA LEU A 189 -11.75 8.33 -11.51
C LEU A 189 -13.13 7.66 -11.62
N VAL A 190 -13.69 7.27 -10.50
CA VAL A 190 -15.05 6.72 -10.39
C VAL A 190 -15.92 7.69 -9.60
N LEU A 191 -17.03 8.09 -10.15
CA LEU A 191 -18.01 8.98 -9.52
C LEU A 191 -19.40 8.66 -10.04
N SER A 192 -20.43 9.06 -9.30
CA SER A 192 -21.82 8.88 -9.75
C SER A 192 -22.23 9.90 -10.81
N ASP A 193 -23.26 9.57 -11.57
CA ASP A 193 -23.85 10.49 -12.57
C ASP A 193 -24.36 11.77 -11.89
N GLU A 194 -24.95 11.66 -10.71
CA GLU A 194 -25.44 12.80 -9.95
C GLU A 194 -24.27 13.70 -9.48
N THR A 195 -23.12 13.09 -9.12
CA THR A 195 -21.93 13.88 -8.78
C THR A 195 -21.34 14.56 -10.00
N LEU A 196 -21.33 13.88 -11.17
CA LEU A 196 -20.77 14.43 -12.38
C LEU A 196 -21.63 15.53 -13.01
N LEU A 197 -22.93 15.28 -13.13
CA LEU A 197 -23.87 16.07 -13.91
C LEU A 197 -24.94 16.77 -13.06
N GLY A 198 -25.35 16.16 -11.96
CA GLY A 198 -26.47 16.60 -11.12
C GLY A 198 -26.09 17.53 -9.96
N GLY A 199 -24.80 17.87 -9.78
CA GLY A 199 -24.36 18.77 -8.72
C GLY A 199 -24.32 18.16 -7.32
N ALA A 200 -24.51 16.84 -7.16
CA ALA A 200 -24.44 16.19 -5.85
C ALA A 200 -23.00 16.26 -5.27
N ASP A 201 -22.88 16.23 -3.95
CA ASP A 201 -21.61 16.34 -3.21
C ASP A 201 -20.99 15.00 -2.83
N ALA A 202 -21.52 13.88 -3.35
CA ALA A 202 -20.91 12.58 -3.13
C ALA A 202 -19.47 12.52 -3.69
N PRO A 203 -18.51 12.01 -2.91
CA PRO A 203 -17.10 12.01 -3.32
C PRO A 203 -16.86 11.16 -4.57
N GLY A 204 -15.92 11.58 -5.41
CA GLY A 204 -15.33 10.72 -6.42
C GLY A 204 -14.22 9.86 -5.82
N GLU A 205 -13.91 8.73 -6.45
CA GLU A 205 -12.85 7.79 -6.02
C GLU A 205 -11.75 7.71 -7.07
N ILE A 206 -10.51 8.01 -6.69
CA ILE A 206 -9.34 7.80 -7.54
C ILE A 206 -8.67 6.48 -7.18
N SER A 207 -8.58 5.57 -8.16
CA SER A 207 -7.93 4.28 -7.96
C SER A 207 -6.48 4.44 -7.48
N GLY A 208 -6.17 3.84 -6.33
CA GLY A 208 -4.85 3.89 -5.69
C GLY A 208 -4.58 5.14 -4.84
N TYR A 209 -5.47 6.14 -4.90
CA TYR A 209 -5.41 7.33 -4.04
C TYR A 209 -6.47 7.29 -2.93
N GLY A 210 -7.73 7.09 -3.30
CA GLY A 210 -8.87 7.11 -2.41
C GLY A 210 -9.91 8.16 -2.77
N PRO A 211 -10.85 8.48 -1.85
CA PRO A 211 -11.90 9.43 -2.09
C PRO A 211 -11.38 10.87 -2.22
N ILE A 212 -12.01 11.63 -3.12
CA ILE A 212 -11.75 13.06 -3.33
C ILE A 212 -13.08 13.84 -3.34
N PRO A 213 -13.07 15.12 -2.93
CA PRO A 213 -14.26 15.95 -2.97
C PRO A 213 -14.89 16.04 -4.37
N ALA A 214 -16.23 16.07 -4.43
CA ALA A 214 -16.99 16.16 -5.69
C ALA A 214 -16.54 17.31 -6.60
N ALA A 215 -16.30 18.49 -6.03
CA ALA A 215 -15.84 19.66 -6.77
C ALA A 215 -14.46 19.45 -7.43
N VAL A 216 -13.55 18.74 -6.73
CA VAL A 216 -12.24 18.37 -7.27
C VAL A 216 -12.39 17.36 -8.40
N ALA A 217 -13.25 16.34 -8.22
CA ALA A 217 -13.53 15.33 -9.24
C ALA A 217 -14.11 15.98 -10.51
N ARG A 218 -15.11 16.85 -10.40
CA ARG A 218 -15.70 17.60 -11.53
C ARG A 218 -14.66 18.44 -12.25
N ARG A 219 -13.81 19.17 -11.52
CA ARG A 219 -12.73 19.98 -12.11
C ARG A 219 -11.72 19.12 -12.87
N MET A 220 -11.36 17.95 -12.33
CA MET A 220 -10.46 17.02 -13.04
C MET A 220 -11.07 16.53 -14.36
N VAL A 221 -12.36 16.19 -14.37
CA VAL A 221 -13.08 15.77 -15.58
C VAL A 221 -13.13 16.92 -16.60
N ALA A 222 -13.50 18.14 -16.16
CA ALA A 222 -13.57 19.32 -17.02
C ALA A 222 -12.19 19.65 -17.64
N ASN A 223 -11.12 19.62 -16.85
CA ASN A 223 -9.77 19.84 -17.35
C ASN A 223 -9.34 18.76 -18.36
N ALA A 224 -9.67 17.49 -18.08
CA ALA A 224 -9.38 16.40 -19.00
C ALA A 224 -10.18 16.49 -20.31
N ALA A 225 -11.42 16.96 -20.25
CA ALA A 225 -12.26 17.17 -21.44
C ALA A 225 -11.77 18.34 -22.28
N ALA A 226 -11.25 19.40 -21.66
CA ALA A 226 -10.75 20.60 -22.33
C ALA A 226 -9.33 20.46 -22.90
N ASP A 227 -8.53 19.49 -22.44
CA ASP A 227 -7.16 19.30 -22.95
C ASP A 227 -7.15 18.43 -24.23
N PRO A 228 -6.78 18.99 -25.40
CA PRO A 228 -6.72 18.22 -26.64
C PRO A 228 -5.78 17.02 -26.62
N ARG A 229 -4.83 17.01 -25.70
CA ARG A 229 -3.87 15.90 -25.49
C ARG A 229 -4.42 14.80 -24.61
N SER A 230 -5.54 15.07 -23.93
CA SER A 230 -6.20 14.10 -23.06
C SER A 230 -6.83 13.00 -23.90
N ARG A 231 -6.53 11.74 -23.54
CA ARG A 231 -7.24 10.57 -24.05
C ARG A 231 -8.28 10.09 -23.05
N ALA A 232 -8.97 11.03 -22.41
CA ALA A 232 -10.00 10.71 -21.42
C ALA A 232 -11.11 9.86 -22.07
N THR A 233 -11.48 8.78 -21.40
CA THR A 233 -12.59 7.92 -21.84
C THR A 233 -13.60 7.80 -20.71
N LEU A 234 -14.88 8.05 -21.03
CA LEU A 234 -15.99 7.79 -20.12
C LEU A 234 -16.42 6.33 -20.25
N ARG A 235 -16.63 5.66 -19.11
CA ARG A 235 -17.19 4.31 -19.05
C ARG A 235 -18.27 4.26 -18.00
N ARG A 236 -19.39 3.67 -18.35
CA ARG A 236 -20.45 3.40 -17.40
C ARG A 236 -20.14 2.11 -16.62
N LEU A 237 -20.29 2.18 -15.32
CA LEU A 237 -20.21 1.03 -14.41
C LEU A 237 -21.58 0.86 -13.77
N TYR A 238 -22.07 -0.37 -13.75
CA TYR A 238 -23.36 -0.68 -13.16
C TYR A 238 -23.14 -1.17 -11.73
N ALA A 239 -23.82 -0.56 -10.79
CA ALA A 239 -23.79 -0.94 -9.39
C ALA A 239 -25.15 -1.49 -8.96
N HIS A 240 -25.15 -2.43 -8.02
CA HIS A 240 -26.39 -2.95 -7.41
C HIS A 240 -27.06 -1.83 -6.59
N PRO A 241 -28.35 -1.53 -6.81
CA PRO A 241 -28.99 -0.34 -6.23
C PRO A 241 -28.96 -0.27 -4.71
N ARG A 242 -29.08 -1.42 -4.02
CA ARG A 242 -29.08 -1.46 -2.55
C ARG A 242 -27.68 -1.51 -1.92
N ALA A 243 -26.75 -2.19 -2.56
CA ALA A 243 -25.43 -2.45 -1.99
C ALA A 243 -24.34 -1.51 -2.54
N GLY A 244 -24.60 -0.78 -3.63
CA GLY A 244 -23.58 -0.03 -4.36
C GLY A 244 -22.48 -0.93 -4.95
N ALA A 245 -22.65 -2.26 -4.91
CA ALA A 245 -21.67 -3.22 -5.40
C ALA A 245 -21.70 -3.27 -6.93
N LEU A 246 -20.53 -3.29 -7.57
CA LEU A 246 -20.43 -3.46 -9.02
C LEU A 246 -20.84 -4.89 -9.43
N VAL A 247 -21.51 -5.00 -10.59
CA VAL A 247 -22.02 -6.26 -11.14
C VAL A 247 -21.17 -6.65 -12.37
N ALA A 248 -20.78 -7.93 -12.48
CA ALA A 248 -20.00 -8.45 -13.61
C ALA A 248 -20.40 -9.86 -14.03
N MET A 249 -20.01 -10.23 -15.26
CA MET A 249 -20.27 -11.53 -15.86
C MET A 249 -19.16 -12.54 -15.55
N GLU A 250 -19.49 -13.85 -15.64
CA GLU A 250 -18.56 -14.96 -15.52
C GLU A 250 -17.86 -15.29 -16.84
N SER A 251 -16.73 -16.00 -16.76
CA SER A 251 -15.97 -16.48 -17.91
C SER A 251 -15.62 -17.97 -17.75
N ARG A 252 -15.62 -18.70 -18.88
CA ARG A 252 -15.13 -20.09 -18.93
C ARG A 252 -13.60 -20.19 -19.09
N ALA A 253 -12.92 -19.10 -19.38
CA ALA A 253 -11.46 -19.07 -19.51
C ALA A 253 -10.78 -19.17 -18.14
N ARG A 254 -9.67 -19.92 -18.04
CA ARG A 254 -8.85 -19.97 -16.83
C ARG A 254 -8.31 -18.61 -16.43
N LEU A 255 -7.83 -17.82 -17.39
CA LEU A 255 -7.35 -16.47 -17.14
C LEU A 255 -8.52 -15.50 -17.12
N PHE A 256 -8.48 -14.53 -16.20
CA PHE A 256 -9.47 -13.47 -16.16
C PHE A 256 -9.42 -12.65 -17.46
N PRO A 257 -10.49 -12.61 -18.27
CA PRO A 257 -10.56 -11.74 -19.43
C PRO A 257 -10.34 -10.28 -19.02
N GLN A 258 -9.78 -9.48 -19.94
CA GLN A 258 -9.38 -8.10 -19.65
C GLN A 258 -10.51 -7.26 -19.00
N GLY A 259 -11.75 -7.42 -19.46
CA GLY A 259 -12.92 -6.76 -18.90
C GLY A 259 -13.17 -7.15 -17.44
N LEU A 260 -13.16 -8.45 -17.15
CA LEU A 260 -13.37 -8.97 -15.80
C LEU A 260 -12.19 -8.63 -14.86
N ALA A 261 -10.96 -8.75 -15.35
CA ALA A 261 -9.77 -8.34 -14.61
C ALA A 261 -9.82 -6.85 -14.23
N ARG A 262 -10.28 -6.00 -15.16
CA ARG A 262 -10.47 -4.57 -14.92
C ARG A 262 -11.59 -4.31 -13.92
N PHE A 263 -12.71 -5.04 -14.05
CA PHE A 263 -13.82 -4.98 -13.09
C PHE A 263 -13.35 -5.30 -11.68
N ILE A 264 -12.63 -6.43 -11.48
CA ILE A 264 -12.06 -6.81 -10.18
C ILE A 264 -11.16 -5.71 -9.64
N GLY A 265 -10.29 -5.14 -10.46
CA GLY A 265 -9.42 -4.05 -10.05
C GLY A 265 -10.19 -2.80 -9.59
N LEU A 266 -11.27 -2.44 -10.29
CA LEU A 266 -12.13 -1.31 -9.94
C LEU A 266 -12.96 -1.60 -8.68
N ARG A 267 -13.45 -2.82 -8.49
CA ARG A 267 -14.18 -3.24 -7.30
C ARG A 267 -13.30 -3.23 -6.06
N ASP A 268 -12.12 -3.85 -6.15
CA ASP A 268 -11.27 -4.13 -5.00
C ASP A 268 -10.34 -2.97 -4.63
N GLN A 269 -9.92 -2.13 -5.57
CA GLN A 269 -9.08 -0.95 -5.42
C GLN A 269 -7.67 -1.24 -4.90
N ARG A 270 -7.55 -2.06 -3.87
CA ARG A 270 -6.32 -2.46 -3.18
C ARG A 270 -6.33 -3.97 -2.93
N CYS A 271 -5.20 -4.49 -2.49
CA CYS A 271 -5.08 -5.90 -2.12
C CYS A 271 -6.17 -6.30 -1.12
N ARG A 272 -6.89 -7.38 -1.42
CA ARG A 272 -8.02 -7.86 -0.62
C ARG A 272 -7.62 -8.66 0.61
N THR A 273 -6.34 -8.97 0.79
CA THR A 273 -5.88 -9.55 2.07
C THR A 273 -6.12 -8.53 3.19
N PRO A 274 -6.77 -8.91 4.28
CA PRO A 274 -7.00 -8.03 5.41
C PRO A 274 -5.73 -7.31 5.86
N TYR A 275 -5.86 -6.01 6.17
CA TYR A 275 -4.79 -5.12 6.60
C TYR A 275 -3.65 -4.87 5.57
N CYS A 276 -3.83 -5.35 4.32
CA CYS A 276 -2.88 -5.14 3.22
C CYS A 276 -3.41 -4.07 2.27
N ASP A 277 -2.91 -2.86 2.36
CA ASP A 277 -3.30 -1.75 1.49
C ASP A 277 -2.41 -1.61 0.24
N ALA A 278 -1.63 -2.64 -0.09
CA ALA A 278 -0.75 -2.63 -1.25
C ALA A 278 -1.53 -2.55 -2.58
N PRO A 279 -0.94 -1.96 -3.63
CA PRO A 279 -1.55 -1.94 -4.95
C PRO A 279 -1.80 -3.36 -5.49
N ILE A 280 -2.91 -3.54 -6.21
CA ILE A 280 -3.24 -4.79 -6.89
C ILE A 280 -2.24 -5.02 -8.03
N ARG A 281 -1.59 -6.19 -8.03
CA ARG A 281 -0.72 -6.67 -9.11
C ARG A 281 -1.33 -7.86 -9.83
N HIS A 282 -2.05 -8.71 -9.11
CA HIS A 282 -2.68 -9.93 -9.62
C HIS A 282 -4.20 -9.84 -9.49
N ARG A 283 -4.91 -10.39 -10.47
CA ARG A 283 -6.34 -10.72 -10.41
C ARG A 283 -6.38 -12.22 -10.46
N ASP A 284 -6.70 -12.84 -9.34
CA ASP A 284 -6.56 -14.26 -9.16
C ASP A 284 -7.78 -14.87 -8.48
N HIS A 285 -7.91 -16.17 -8.56
CA HIS A 285 -9.01 -16.94 -7.98
C HIS A 285 -8.85 -17.02 -6.46
N ALA A 286 -9.93 -16.83 -5.71
CA ALA A 286 -9.96 -17.12 -4.27
C ALA A 286 -9.82 -18.63 -4.07
N GLN A 287 -10.78 -19.41 -4.57
CA GLN A 287 -10.63 -20.86 -4.75
C GLN A 287 -9.87 -21.08 -6.04
N PRO A 288 -8.72 -21.80 -6.03
CA PRO A 288 -7.92 -22.04 -7.23
C PRO A 288 -8.72 -22.69 -8.36
N TRP A 289 -8.43 -22.30 -9.60
CA TRP A 289 -9.06 -22.89 -10.78
C TRP A 289 -8.80 -24.41 -10.89
N ALA A 290 -7.62 -24.85 -10.45
CA ALA A 290 -7.26 -26.27 -10.40
C ALA A 290 -8.17 -27.08 -9.45
N ASP A 291 -8.73 -26.42 -8.45
CA ASP A 291 -9.64 -26.99 -7.45
C ASP A 291 -11.12 -26.70 -7.77
N GLY A 292 -11.42 -26.39 -9.03
CA GLY A 292 -12.78 -26.15 -9.52
C GLY A 292 -13.30 -24.74 -9.32
N GLY A 293 -12.45 -23.78 -8.93
CA GLY A 293 -12.83 -22.39 -8.75
C GLY A 293 -13.21 -21.71 -10.07
N ALA A 294 -14.41 -21.10 -10.14
CA ALA A 294 -14.90 -20.42 -11.33
C ALA A 294 -14.13 -19.11 -11.61
N THR A 295 -13.91 -18.82 -12.90
CA THR A 295 -13.40 -17.51 -13.34
C THR A 295 -14.56 -16.52 -13.40
N SER A 296 -14.91 -15.96 -12.25
CA SER A 296 -16.07 -15.11 -12.04
C SER A 296 -15.75 -13.88 -11.20
N ALA A 297 -16.63 -12.90 -11.22
CA ALA A 297 -16.53 -11.76 -10.30
C ALA A 297 -16.62 -12.21 -8.83
N GLY A 298 -17.40 -13.24 -8.53
CA GLY A 298 -17.55 -13.76 -7.16
C GLY A 298 -16.29 -14.44 -6.64
N ASN A 299 -15.62 -15.24 -7.47
CA ASN A 299 -14.39 -15.96 -7.07
C ASN A 299 -13.10 -15.20 -7.39
N GLY A 300 -13.17 -14.04 -8.04
CA GLY A 300 -11.99 -13.24 -8.38
C GLY A 300 -11.60 -12.29 -7.28
N LEU A 301 -10.30 -12.16 -7.00
CA LEU A 301 -9.70 -11.23 -6.03
C LEU A 301 -8.58 -10.41 -6.65
N GLY A 302 -8.55 -9.12 -6.30
CA GLY A 302 -7.40 -8.26 -6.53
C GLY A 302 -6.38 -8.43 -5.39
N LEU A 303 -5.18 -8.88 -5.71
CA LEU A 303 -4.12 -9.15 -4.73
C LEU A 303 -2.81 -8.45 -5.12
N CYS A 304 -2.00 -8.08 -4.13
CA CYS A 304 -0.59 -7.75 -4.38
C CYS A 304 0.19 -9.04 -4.64
N GLU A 305 1.40 -8.91 -5.16
CA GLU A 305 2.25 -10.05 -5.49
C GLU A 305 2.52 -10.94 -4.27
N HIS A 306 2.93 -10.34 -3.16
CA HIS A 306 3.21 -11.06 -1.92
C HIS A 306 2.01 -11.89 -1.43
N CYS A 307 0.83 -11.25 -1.29
CA CYS A 307 -0.36 -11.92 -0.78
C CYS A 307 -0.88 -12.99 -1.74
N ASN A 308 -0.69 -12.80 -3.05
CA ASN A 308 -1.03 -13.81 -4.03
C ASN A 308 -0.20 -15.08 -3.86
N TYR A 309 1.10 -14.95 -3.60
CA TYR A 309 1.95 -16.11 -3.34
C TYR A 309 1.71 -16.75 -1.96
N VAL A 310 1.38 -15.96 -0.95
CA VAL A 310 1.10 -16.48 0.40
C VAL A 310 -0.14 -17.36 0.40
N LYS A 311 -1.22 -16.97 -0.29
CA LYS A 311 -2.45 -17.77 -0.35
C LYS A 311 -2.25 -19.16 -0.96
N GLU A 312 -1.21 -19.35 -1.80
CA GLU A 312 -0.85 -20.62 -2.40
C GLU A 312 0.04 -21.49 -1.48
N THR A 313 0.40 -21.01 -0.30
CA THR A 313 1.19 -21.81 0.64
C THR A 313 0.31 -22.82 1.37
N SER A 314 0.88 -23.97 1.71
CA SER A 314 0.15 -25.07 2.37
C SER A 314 -0.52 -24.61 3.66
N GLY A 315 -1.77 -25.00 3.84
CA GLY A 315 -2.57 -24.66 5.01
C GLY A 315 -3.33 -23.34 4.94
N TRP A 316 -3.04 -22.49 3.95
CA TRP A 316 -3.87 -21.32 3.66
C TRP A 316 -5.05 -21.72 2.79
N THR A 317 -6.21 -21.19 3.12
CA THR A 317 -7.40 -21.31 2.25
C THR A 317 -8.07 -19.95 2.12
N VAL A 318 -8.56 -19.67 0.92
CA VAL A 318 -9.30 -18.45 0.63
C VAL A 318 -10.59 -18.80 -0.08
N SER A 319 -11.70 -18.31 0.42
CA SER A 319 -12.99 -18.39 -0.26
C SER A 319 -13.54 -16.98 -0.47
N ALA A 320 -14.28 -16.78 -1.56
CA ALA A 320 -14.91 -15.51 -1.85
C ALA A 320 -16.27 -15.71 -2.51
N GLY A 321 -17.11 -14.71 -2.36
CA GLY A 321 -18.44 -14.70 -2.93
C GLY A 321 -19.17 -13.40 -2.63
N VAL A 322 -20.43 -13.36 -3.04
CA VAL A 322 -21.33 -12.24 -2.75
C VAL A 322 -22.22 -12.66 -1.59
N ASP A 323 -22.24 -11.86 -0.53
CA ASP A 323 -23.06 -12.14 0.64
C ASP A 323 -24.53 -11.69 0.43
N GLU A 324 -25.39 -11.93 1.44
CA GLU A 324 -26.80 -11.59 1.41
C GLU A 324 -27.07 -10.08 1.21
N THR A 325 -26.09 -9.24 1.52
CA THR A 325 -26.17 -7.79 1.29
C THR A 325 -25.71 -7.40 -0.13
N HIS A 326 -25.47 -8.37 -1.01
CA HIS A 326 -24.90 -8.19 -2.35
C HIS A 326 -23.50 -7.57 -2.35
N THR A 327 -22.77 -7.70 -1.24
CA THR A 327 -21.43 -7.19 -1.11
C THR A 327 -20.41 -8.34 -1.30
N HIS A 328 -19.40 -8.11 -2.12
CA HIS A 328 -18.34 -9.10 -2.33
C HIS A 328 -17.46 -9.22 -1.10
N THR A 329 -17.39 -10.40 -0.53
CA THR A 329 -16.59 -10.74 0.65
C THR A 329 -15.61 -11.84 0.35
N ALA A 330 -14.50 -11.86 1.08
CA ALA A 330 -13.52 -12.94 1.06
C ALA A 330 -13.14 -13.33 2.49
N LEU A 331 -12.98 -14.62 2.72
CA LEU A 331 -12.52 -15.21 3.98
C LEU A 331 -11.14 -15.82 3.76
N PHE A 332 -10.19 -15.42 4.56
CA PHE A 332 -8.82 -15.93 4.56
C PHE A 332 -8.62 -16.76 5.82
N THR A 333 -8.37 -18.04 5.68
CA THR A 333 -8.07 -18.94 6.80
C THR A 333 -6.59 -19.29 6.78
N THR A 334 -5.93 -19.07 7.89
CA THR A 334 -4.50 -19.34 8.07
C THR A 334 -4.24 -20.80 8.44
N PRO A 335 -3.00 -21.30 8.32
CA PRO A 335 -2.63 -22.63 8.79
C PRO A 335 -2.92 -22.88 10.26
N THR A 336 -2.97 -21.84 11.08
CA THR A 336 -3.34 -21.91 12.51
C THR A 336 -4.84 -21.94 12.76
N GLY A 337 -5.67 -21.96 11.70
CA GLY A 337 -7.11 -22.04 11.77
C GLY A 337 -7.82 -20.70 12.04
N GLN A 338 -7.08 -19.59 12.13
CA GLN A 338 -7.68 -18.27 12.30
C GLN A 338 -8.28 -17.77 10.98
N THR A 339 -9.48 -17.20 11.06
CA THR A 339 -10.21 -16.70 9.89
C THR A 339 -10.36 -15.18 9.94
N TYR A 340 -10.07 -14.54 8.80
CA TYR A 340 -10.15 -13.09 8.63
C TYR A 340 -11.03 -12.73 7.45
N ARG A 341 -11.96 -11.78 7.66
CA ARG A 341 -12.88 -11.33 6.63
C ARG A 341 -12.39 -10.05 5.96
N SER A 342 -12.52 -10.00 4.64
CA SER A 342 -12.29 -8.81 3.82
C SER A 342 -13.54 -8.52 3.00
N THR A 343 -13.98 -7.26 2.99
CA THR A 343 -15.17 -6.80 2.26
C THR A 343 -14.75 -5.79 1.19
N ALA A 344 -15.30 -5.92 -0.02
CA ALA A 344 -15.05 -4.93 -1.06
C ALA A 344 -15.65 -3.58 -0.67
N PRO A 345 -14.94 -2.46 -0.88
CA PRO A 345 -15.47 -1.15 -0.56
C PRO A 345 -16.68 -0.83 -1.44
N PRO A 346 -17.73 -0.19 -0.88
CA PRO A 346 -18.87 0.28 -1.67
C PRO A 346 -18.41 1.36 -2.64
N ARG A 347 -19.02 1.42 -3.82
CA ARG A 347 -18.68 2.41 -4.88
C ARG A 347 -19.67 3.55 -4.99
N ALA A 348 -20.87 3.35 -4.46
CA ALA A 348 -21.90 4.37 -4.38
C ALA A 348 -22.51 4.34 -3.00
N PRO A 349 -23.01 5.48 -2.49
CA PRO A 349 -23.84 5.45 -1.28
C PRO A 349 -25.03 4.53 -1.52
N ALA A 350 -25.46 3.81 -0.47
CA ALA A 350 -26.68 3.02 -0.54
C ALA A 350 -27.84 3.96 -0.87
N ILE A 351 -28.48 3.74 -2.03
CA ILE A 351 -29.66 4.53 -2.41
C ILE A 351 -30.83 3.93 -1.66
N THR A 352 -31.43 4.69 -0.77
CA THR A 352 -32.69 4.31 -0.11
C THR A 352 -33.81 4.54 -1.10
N MET A 353 -34.07 3.56 -1.96
CA MET A 353 -35.24 3.61 -2.86
C MET A 353 -36.47 3.03 -2.17
N SER A 354 -37.64 3.65 -2.38
CA SER A 354 -38.90 3.04 -2.01
C SER A 354 -39.14 1.75 -2.83
N THR A 355 -39.99 0.86 -2.33
CA THR A 355 -40.31 -0.39 -3.04
C THR A 355 -40.87 -0.14 -4.45
N VAL A 356 -41.53 1.00 -4.64
CA VAL A 356 -42.08 1.42 -5.93
C VAL A 356 -40.98 1.87 -6.89
N GLU A 357 -40.05 2.69 -6.43
CA GLU A 357 -38.90 3.15 -7.24
C GLU A 357 -38.02 1.99 -7.68
N VAL A 358 -37.80 1.00 -6.81
CA VAL A 358 -37.07 -0.23 -7.16
C VAL A 358 -37.79 -1.02 -8.26
N ARG A 359 -39.11 -1.15 -8.18
CA ARG A 359 -39.92 -1.83 -9.21
C ARG A 359 -39.89 -1.10 -10.54
N VAL A 360 -39.98 0.22 -10.54
CA VAL A 360 -39.87 1.06 -11.75
C VAL A 360 -38.48 0.94 -12.36
N ALA A 361 -37.41 1.06 -11.58
CA ALA A 361 -36.05 0.94 -12.06
C ALA A 361 -35.76 -0.45 -12.67
N VAL A 362 -36.26 -1.53 -12.05
CA VAL A 362 -36.13 -2.89 -12.57
C VAL A 362 -36.97 -3.09 -13.84
N ALA A 363 -38.14 -2.50 -13.93
CA ALA A 363 -38.99 -2.54 -15.14
C ALA A 363 -38.29 -1.83 -16.32
N PHE A 364 -37.75 -0.64 -16.09
CA PHE A 364 -36.96 0.08 -17.10
C PHE A 364 -35.73 -0.70 -17.58
N ALA A 365 -34.97 -1.28 -16.66
CA ALA A 365 -33.81 -2.10 -17.01
C ALA A 365 -34.16 -3.34 -17.85
N ARG A 366 -35.35 -3.93 -17.63
CA ARG A 366 -35.84 -5.07 -18.42
C ARG A 366 -36.36 -4.69 -19.81
N HIS A 367 -36.74 -3.43 -20.03
CA HIS A 367 -37.20 -2.93 -21.34
C HIS A 367 -36.07 -2.32 -22.17
N ALA A 368 -34.91 -2.03 -21.57
CA ALA A 368 -33.74 -1.45 -22.20
C ALA A 368 -32.67 -2.51 -22.59
N ALA A 369 -32.88 -3.77 -22.21
CA ALA A 369 -32.08 -4.92 -22.59
C ALA A 369 -32.78 -5.75 -23.66
#